data_1616b50518ed9b8d32387d1bf2d44995
#
_entry.id   1616b50518ed9b8d32387d1bf2d44995
#
_cell.length_a   1.000
_cell.length_b   1.000
_cell.length_c   1.000
_cell.angle_alpha   90.00
_cell.angle_beta   90.00
_cell.angle_gamma   90.00
#
_symmetry.space_group_name_H-M   'P 1'
#
loop_
_entity.id
_entity.type
_entity.pdbx_description
1 polymer ?
#
loop_
_entity_poly.entity_id
_entity_poly.type
_entity_poly.pdbx_seq_one_letter_code
_entity_poly.pdbx_strand_id
1 'polypeptide(L)'
;MVPVSEHVPGYRLGTARRDLTAALTVAAVAVPSAMAYAEVAGLSPVNGLYALLLPTVVYALLGTSRQLVIGPEGSISALVGASVLGLAVAGSQEAARLAGTLALLVAACFVLARLLRLAWLADYLSRPVLIGYIHGVAAVLIIGQLSKMLGVSVDAVDPIPQLVEVIRELGETSVTTLAVGLGALGVLLALRFLAPRFPAALVVVVGGIVLSSAVELSQHGVAVVGTIPSGLPSLGLPSTSAADTLQMVPAAVGLFLLTFADAILTARSYAGKHGQHVDAAQDMVAFAGASAVAGPQPKASRSRRAARARRSATASAFAPRSAR
;
A
#
# COMPACT_ATOMS: atom_id res chain seq x y z
N MET A 1 -1.43 -15.47 -23.60
CA MET A 1 -0.88 -14.10 -23.48
C MET A 1 -1.88 -13.17 -24.12
N VAL A 2 -2.46 -12.23 -23.38
CA VAL A 2 -3.19 -11.11 -23.98
C VAL A 2 -2.26 -9.91 -23.79
N PRO A 3 -1.40 -9.60 -24.72
CA PRO A 3 -0.50 -8.48 -24.56
C PRO A 3 -1.29 -7.18 -24.66
N VAL A 4 -0.90 -6.20 -23.85
CA VAL A 4 -1.36 -4.80 -23.98
C VAL A 4 -1.29 -4.32 -25.43
N SER A 5 -0.40 -4.89 -26.25
CA SER A 5 -0.27 -4.62 -27.68
C SER A 5 -1.52 -4.88 -28.52
N GLU A 6 -2.45 -5.74 -28.11
CA GLU A 6 -3.73 -5.95 -28.82
C GLU A 6 -4.76 -4.83 -28.57
N HIS A 7 -4.52 -3.97 -27.58
CA HIS A 7 -5.42 -2.88 -27.20
C HIS A 7 -4.97 -1.51 -27.73
N VAL A 8 -3.76 -1.41 -28.27
CA VAL A 8 -3.17 -0.16 -28.75
C VAL A 8 -3.56 0.21 -30.20
N PRO A 9 -3.89 -0.73 -31.12
CA PRO A 9 -4.29 -0.33 -32.47
C PRO A 9 -5.67 0.33 -32.44
N GLY A 10 -5.70 1.65 -32.56
CA GLY A 10 -6.91 2.45 -32.62
C GLY A 10 -7.18 3.34 -31.40
N TYR A 11 -6.20 3.54 -30.52
CA TYR A 11 -6.31 4.43 -29.36
C TYR A 11 -6.59 5.87 -29.81
N ARG A 12 -7.79 6.37 -29.52
CA ARG A 12 -8.25 7.71 -29.93
C ARG A 12 -8.02 8.72 -28.82
N LEU A 13 -7.75 9.98 -29.16
CA LEU A 13 -7.61 11.08 -28.20
C LEU A 13 -8.80 11.20 -27.22
N GLY A 14 -10.01 10.87 -27.68
CA GLY A 14 -11.21 10.85 -26.82
C GLY A 14 -11.17 9.77 -25.74
N THR A 15 -10.57 8.60 -26.03
CA THR A 15 -10.34 7.51 -25.08
C THR A 15 -9.25 7.91 -24.10
N ALA A 16 -8.15 8.53 -24.58
CA ALA A 16 -7.06 9.01 -23.75
C ALA A 16 -7.52 9.99 -22.65
N ARG A 17 -8.41 10.92 -22.97
CA ARG A 17 -8.97 11.87 -21.97
C ARG A 17 -9.79 11.14 -20.90
N ARG A 18 -10.59 10.15 -21.25
CA ARG A 18 -11.36 9.34 -20.29
C ARG A 18 -10.45 8.51 -19.41
N ASP A 19 -9.44 7.88 -20.00
CA ASP A 19 -8.47 7.07 -19.27
C ASP A 19 -7.61 7.92 -18.32
N LEU A 20 -7.22 9.13 -18.76
CA LEU A 20 -6.49 10.06 -17.89
C LEU A 20 -7.34 10.51 -16.69
N THR A 21 -8.62 10.84 -16.89
CA THR A 21 -9.50 11.21 -15.76
C THR A 21 -9.74 10.04 -14.82
N ALA A 22 -9.90 8.82 -15.34
CA ALA A 22 -10.01 7.61 -14.54
C ALA A 22 -8.71 7.35 -13.76
N ALA A 23 -7.56 7.43 -14.42
CA ALA A 23 -6.26 7.25 -13.78
C ALA A 23 -6.00 8.28 -12.67
N LEU A 24 -6.31 9.56 -12.89
CA LEU A 24 -6.21 10.60 -11.86
C LEU A 24 -7.13 10.33 -10.67
N THR A 25 -8.35 9.86 -10.92
CA THR A 25 -9.30 9.51 -9.84
C THR A 25 -8.81 8.32 -9.03
N VAL A 26 -8.30 7.28 -9.69
CA VAL A 26 -7.70 6.12 -9.01
C VAL A 26 -6.47 6.54 -8.22
N ALA A 27 -5.57 7.33 -8.80
CA ALA A 27 -4.37 7.81 -8.14
C ALA A 27 -4.69 8.67 -6.91
N ALA A 28 -5.72 9.53 -6.97
CA ALA A 28 -6.14 10.35 -5.84
C ALA A 28 -6.55 9.54 -4.61
N VAL A 29 -7.08 8.32 -4.79
CA VAL A 29 -7.42 7.41 -3.70
C VAL A 29 -6.25 6.48 -3.37
N ALA A 30 -5.60 5.92 -4.38
CA ALA A 30 -4.57 4.90 -4.20
C ALA A 30 -3.29 5.45 -3.56
N VAL A 31 -2.88 6.69 -3.90
CA VAL A 31 -1.65 7.28 -3.36
C VAL A 31 -1.71 7.49 -1.85
N PRO A 32 -2.72 8.20 -1.27
CA PRO A 32 -2.83 8.33 0.18
C PRO A 32 -3.00 7.00 0.90
N SER A 33 -3.81 6.08 0.32
CA SER A 33 -4.03 4.76 0.90
C SER A 33 -2.75 3.93 0.94
N ALA A 34 -1.96 3.92 -0.15
CA ALA A 34 -0.70 3.21 -0.20
C ALA A 34 0.31 3.73 0.83
N MET A 35 0.35 5.05 1.07
CA MET A 35 1.18 5.65 2.10
C MET A 35 0.76 5.22 3.50
N ALA A 36 -0.56 5.26 3.78
CA ALA A 36 -1.11 4.81 5.06
C ALA A 36 -0.87 3.32 5.31
N TYR A 37 -1.01 2.47 4.30
CA TYR A 37 -0.75 1.04 4.41
C TYR A 37 0.75 0.72 4.59
N ALA A 38 1.66 1.54 4.06
CA ALA A 38 3.07 1.41 4.37
C ALA A 38 3.36 1.66 5.86
N GLU A 39 2.69 2.63 6.47
CA GLU A 39 2.82 2.90 7.92
C GLU A 39 2.28 1.73 8.75
N VAL A 40 1.14 1.14 8.37
CA VAL A 40 0.61 -0.09 8.99
C VAL A 40 1.62 -1.24 8.88
N ALA A 41 2.34 -1.33 7.77
CA ALA A 41 3.42 -2.31 7.59
C ALA A 41 4.72 -1.97 8.35
N GLY A 42 4.73 -0.89 9.15
CA GLY A 42 5.92 -0.43 9.85
C GLY A 42 6.98 0.18 8.93
N LEU A 43 6.58 0.65 7.75
CA LEU A 43 7.47 1.21 6.74
C LEU A 43 7.26 2.72 6.61
N SER A 44 8.23 3.41 6.01
CA SER A 44 8.03 4.82 5.67
C SER A 44 6.98 4.96 4.56
N PRO A 45 6.14 6.03 4.57
CA PRO A 45 5.07 6.26 3.59
C PRO A 45 5.51 6.17 2.13
N VAL A 46 6.75 6.58 1.83
CA VAL A 46 7.35 6.51 0.49
C VAL A 46 7.43 5.10 -0.05
N ASN A 47 7.65 4.10 0.82
CA ASN A 47 7.68 2.70 0.39
C ASN A 47 6.33 2.25 -0.17
N GLY A 48 5.23 2.79 0.35
CA GLY A 48 3.89 2.55 -0.18
C GLY A 48 3.73 3.07 -1.61
N LEU A 49 4.28 4.24 -1.91
CA LEU A 49 4.25 4.78 -3.28
C LEU A 49 5.03 3.90 -4.25
N TYR A 50 6.19 3.40 -3.84
CA TYR A 50 6.97 2.48 -4.67
C TYR A 50 6.29 1.13 -4.87
N ALA A 51 5.65 0.61 -3.80
CA ALA A 51 4.87 -0.62 -3.84
C ALA A 51 3.57 -0.47 -4.66
N LEU A 52 3.08 0.74 -4.87
CA LEU A 52 1.96 1.01 -5.78
C LEU A 52 2.42 1.12 -7.23
N LEU A 53 3.49 1.85 -7.51
CA LEU A 53 3.88 2.25 -8.87
C LEU A 53 4.36 1.07 -9.70
N LEU A 54 5.44 0.41 -9.28
CA LEU A 54 6.09 -0.64 -10.07
C LEU A 54 5.23 -1.91 -10.21
N PRO A 55 4.62 -2.45 -9.13
CA PRO A 55 3.74 -3.60 -9.23
C PRO A 55 2.55 -3.39 -10.15
N THR A 56 1.93 -2.19 -10.11
CA THR A 56 0.80 -1.86 -11.00
C THR A 56 1.21 -1.91 -12.47
N VAL A 57 2.39 -1.37 -12.83
CA VAL A 57 2.90 -1.44 -14.20
C VAL A 57 3.16 -2.89 -14.63
N VAL A 58 3.82 -3.68 -13.78
CA VAL A 58 4.10 -5.10 -14.09
C VAL A 58 2.81 -5.89 -14.26
N TYR A 59 1.83 -5.68 -13.39
CA TYR A 59 0.54 -6.36 -13.52
C TYR A 59 -0.23 -5.91 -14.77
N ALA A 60 -0.21 -4.64 -15.10
CA ALA A 60 -0.84 -4.13 -16.33
C ALA A 60 -0.26 -4.77 -17.60
N LEU A 61 1.01 -5.18 -17.57
CA LEU A 61 1.69 -5.84 -18.69
C LEU A 61 1.45 -7.36 -18.73
N LEU A 62 1.33 -8.02 -17.58
CA LEU A 62 1.31 -9.48 -17.45
C LEU A 62 -0.04 -10.05 -17.00
N GLY A 63 -0.87 -9.26 -16.32
CA GLY A 63 -2.15 -9.69 -15.75
C GLY A 63 -3.26 -9.85 -16.78
N THR A 64 -4.27 -10.62 -16.43
CA THR A 64 -5.44 -10.90 -17.28
C THR A 64 -6.66 -10.08 -16.91
N SER A 65 -6.77 -9.60 -15.67
CA SER A 65 -7.89 -8.78 -15.24
C SER A 65 -7.69 -7.31 -15.63
N ARG A 66 -8.68 -6.75 -16.32
CA ARG A 66 -8.65 -5.33 -16.76
C ARG A 66 -9.09 -4.34 -15.67
N GLN A 67 -9.71 -4.83 -14.60
CA GLN A 67 -10.27 -4.02 -13.52
C GLN A 67 -9.45 -4.08 -12.23
N LEU A 68 -8.54 -5.03 -12.11
CA LEU A 68 -7.75 -5.21 -10.91
C LEU A 68 -6.61 -4.18 -10.88
N VAL A 69 -6.58 -3.38 -9.82
CA VAL A 69 -5.45 -2.49 -9.49
C VAL A 69 -4.65 -3.15 -8.38
N ILE A 70 -3.36 -3.37 -8.62
CA ILE A 70 -2.47 -3.95 -7.61
C ILE A 70 -1.75 -2.84 -6.86
N GLY A 71 -1.70 -2.98 -5.54
CA GLY A 71 -1.01 -2.05 -4.65
C GLY A 71 -1.03 -2.54 -3.20
N PRO A 72 -0.45 -1.79 -2.27
CA PRO A 72 -0.59 -2.07 -0.86
C PRO A 72 -2.06 -2.12 -0.44
N GLU A 73 -2.41 -3.08 0.40
CA GLU A 73 -3.75 -3.32 0.90
C GLU A 73 -3.68 -3.54 2.41
N GLY A 74 -4.75 -3.20 3.14
CA GLY A 74 -4.75 -3.11 4.59
C GLY A 74 -4.41 -4.42 5.30
N SER A 75 -5.07 -5.51 4.95
CA SER A 75 -4.86 -6.82 5.60
C SER A 75 -3.48 -7.40 5.28
N ILE A 76 -3.02 -7.25 4.04
CA ILE A 76 -1.69 -7.67 3.61
C ILE A 76 -0.63 -6.83 4.34
N SER A 77 -0.82 -5.52 4.40
CA SER A 77 0.10 -4.59 5.08
C SER A 77 0.21 -4.86 6.57
N ALA A 78 -0.89 -5.19 7.24
CA ALA A 78 -0.89 -5.60 8.65
C ALA A 78 -0.08 -6.89 8.87
N LEU A 79 -0.24 -7.89 8.00
CA LEU A 79 0.51 -9.14 8.09
C LEU A 79 2.01 -8.94 7.79
N VAL A 80 2.34 -8.05 6.83
CA VAL A 80 3.72 -7.61 6.58
C VAL A 80 4.29 -6.94 7.84
N GLY A 81 3.54 -6.01 8.45
CA GLY A 81 3.92 -5.34 9.69
C GLY A 81 4.19 -6.31 10.82
N ALA A 82 3.27 -7.24 11.09
CA ALA A 82 3.44 -8.27 12.11
C ALA A 82 4.71 -9.12 11.89
N SER A 83 5.03 -9.40 10.63
CA SER A 83 6.22 -10.20 10.27
C SER A 83 7.53 -9.43 10.37
N VAL A 84 7.51 -8.12 10.06
CA VAL A 84 8.70 -7.27 10.00
C VAL A 84 9.03 -6.64 11.33
N LEU A 85 8.00 -6.16 12.08
CA LEU A 85 8.20 -5.44 13.34
C LEU A 85 8.65 -6.35 14.48
N GLY A 86 8.47 -7.66 14.37
CA GLY A 86 9.09 -8.64 15.27
C GLY A 86 10.61 -8.74 15.13
N LEU A 87 11.20 -8.25 14.03
CA LEU A 87 12.62 -8.35 13.71
C LEU A 87 13.32 -6.99 13.58
N ALA A 88 12.57 -5.91 13.35
CA ALA A 88 13.12 -4.57 13.09
C ALA A 88 12.23 -3.46 13.64
N VAL A 89 12.84 -2.31 13.92
CA VAL A 89 12.14 -1.10 14.38
C VAL A 89 11.38 -0.46 13.22
N ALA A 90 10.16 0.00 13.49
CA ALA A 90 9.31 0.69 12.51
C ALA A 90 10.05 1.88 11.86
N GLY A 91 9.83 2.09 10.57
CA GLY A 91 10.43 3.16 9.78
C GLY A 91 11.94 3.00 9.53
N SER A 92 12.56 1.95 10.05
CA SER A 92 14.00 1.70 9.87
C SER A 92 14.30 1.20 8.46
N GLN A 93 15.56 1.35 8.04
CA GLN A 93 16.02 0.78 6.78
C GLN A 93 16.04 -0.75 6.83
N GLU A 94 16.18 -1.32 8.02
CA GLU A 94 16.14 -2.76 8.24
C GLU A 94 14.72 -3.31 8.02
N ALA A 95 13.69 -2.66 8.57
CA ALA A 95 12.30 -2.99 8.31
C ALA A 95 12.00 -2.99 6.81
N ALA A 96 12.49 -1.99 6.11
CA ALA A 96 12.33 -1.89 4.67
C ALA A 96 13.05 -3.02 3.90
N ARG A 97 14.23 -3.47 4.35
CA ARG A 97 14.94 -4.62 3.76
C ARG A 97 14.21 -5.94 4.00
N LEU A 98 13.73 -6.15 5.21
CA LEU A 98 12.95 -7.35 5.56
C LEU A 98 11.66 -7.42 4.75
N ALA A 99 10.93 -6.31 4.62
CA ALA A 99 9.75 -6.23 3.76
C ALA A 99 10.07 -6.55 2.29
N GLY A 100 11.21 -6.06 1.79
CA GLY A 100 11.70 -6.39 0.45
C GLY A 100 12.02 -7.88 0.28
N THR A 101 12.66 -8.49 1.27
CA THR A 101 12.94 -9.93 1.28
C THR A 101 11.64 -10.74 1.32
N LEU A 102 10.68 -10.32 2.15
CA LEU A 102 9.37 -10.95 2.25
C LEU A 102 8.63 -10.89 0.90
N ALA A 103 8.67 -9.76 0.21
CA ALA A 103 8.09 -9.61 -1.11
C ALA A 103 8.74 -10.56 -2.15
N LEU A 104 10.06 -10.75 -2.10
CA LEU A 104 10.75 -11.72 -2.96
C LEU A 104 10.38 -13.18 -2.61
N LEU A 105 10.23 -13.51 -1.34
CA LEU A 105 9.75 -14.83 -0.92
C LEU A 105 8.31 -15.09 -1.40
N VAL A 106 7.43 -14.10 -1.30
CA VAL A 106 6.07 -14.18 -1.84
C VAL A 106 6.10 -14.38 -3.36
N ALA A 107 6.97 -13.64 -4.07
CA ALA A 107 7.17 -13.84 -5.51
C ALA A 107 7.62 -15.29 -5.82
N ALA A 108 8.56 -15.83 -5.05
CA ALA A 108 9.00 -17.21 -5.19
C ALA A 108 7.86 -18.20 -4.92
N CYS A 109 7.00 -17.95 -3.93
CA CYS A 109 5.79 -18.77 -3.69
C CYS A 109 4.84 -18.76 -4.90
N PHE A 110 4.61 -17.60 -5.51
CA PHE A 110 3.80 -17.51 -6.74
C PHE A 110 4.41 -18.28 -7.91
N VAL A 111 5.73 -18.16 -8.11
CA VAL A 111 6.45 -18.93 -9.15
C VAL A 111 6.32 -20.43 -8.87
N LEU A 112 6.54 -20.87 -7.64
CA LEU A 112 6.43 -22.27 -7.25
C LEU A 112 5.00 -22.79 -7.44
N ALA A 113 3.99 -22.02 -7.02
CA ALA A 113 2.58 -22.34 -7.21
C ALA A 113 2.23 -22.49 -8.70
N ARG A 114 2.79 -21.63 -9.56
CA ARG A 114 2.62 -21.73 -11.02
C ARG A 114 3.27 -22.98 -11.60
N LEU A 115 4.49 -23.33 -11.14
CA LEU A 115 5.20 -24.53 -11.56
C LEU A 115 4.48 -25.82 -11.12
N LEU A 116 3.95 -25.84 -9.90
CA LEU A 116 3.16 -26.93 -9.34
C LEU A 116 1.72 -26.95 -9.89
N ARG A 117 1.36 -26.03 -10.78
CA ARG A 117 0.03 -25.92 -11.40
C ARG A 117 -1.11 -25.77 -10.37
N LEU A 118 -0.89 -25.01 -9.31
CA LEU A 118 -1.86 -24.81 -8.23
C LEU A 118 -2.99 -23.82 -8.60
N ALA A 119 -3.16 -23.46 -9.87
CA ALA A 119 -4.22 -22.56 -10.31
C ALA A 119 -5.63 -23.08 -10.01
N TRP A 120 -5.80 -24.41 -9.88
CA TRP A 120 -7.05 -25.06 -9.47
C TRP A 120 -7.54 -24.63 -8.08
N LEU A 121 -6.65 -24.17 -7.19
CA LEU A 121 -7.02 -23.60 -5.89
C LEU A 121 -8.06 -22.47 -6.04
N ALA A 122 -7.99 -21.72 -7.13
CA ALA A 122 -8.97 -20.68 -7.44
C ALA A 122 -10.41 -21.21 -7.61
N ASP A 123 -10.58 -22.48 -8.00
CA ASP A 123 -11.89 -23.08 -8.27
C ASP A 123 -12.64 -23.47 -6.98
N TYR A 124 -11.93 -23.58 -5.85
CA TYR A 124 -12.53 -23.80 -4.53
C TYR A 124 -13.14 -22.52 -3.92
N LEU A 125 -12.83 -21.36 -4.49
CA LEU A 125 -13.36 -20.08 -4.02
C LEU A 125 -14.80 -19.90 -4.53
N SER A 126 -15.76 -20.38 -3.76
CA SER A 126 -17.18 -20.34 -4.11
C SER A 126 -17.78 -18.93 -3.94
N ARG A 127 -18.93 -18.67 -4.59
CA ARG A 127 -19.65 -17.39 -4.44
C ARG A 127 -19.98 -17.02 -2.99
N PRO A 128 -20.46 -17.93 -2.12
CA PRO A 128 -20.69 -17.60 -0.71
C PRO A 128 -19.41 -17.14 0.01
N VAL A 129 -18.27 -17.80 -0.26
CA VAL A 129 -16.95 -17.38 0.29
C VAL A 129 -16.60 -15.98 -0.17
N LEU A 130 -16.80 -15.66 -1.45
CA LEU A 130 -16.57 -14.31 -1.98
C LEU A 130 -17.46 -13.26 -1.29
N ILE A 131 -18.75 -13.55 -1.10
CA ILE A 131 -19.66 -12.62 -0.43
C ILE A 131 -19.23 -12.40 1.02
N GLY A 132 -18.93 -13.46 1.76
CA GLY A 132 -18.43 -13.35 3.14
C GLY A 132 -17.13 -12.56 3.23
N TYR A 133 -16.19 -12.83 2.31
CA TYR A 133 -14.91 -12.13 2.22
C TYR A 133 -15.10 -10.61 2.00
N ILE A 134 -15.89 -10.20 0.99
CA ILE A 134 -16.12 -8.78 0.70
C ILE A 134 -16.73 -8.04 1.90
N HIS A 135 -17.68 -8.65 2.60
CA HIS A 135 -18.28 -8.05 3.79
C HIS A 135 -17.29 -7.99 4.96
N GLY A 136 -16.49 -9.04 5.15
CA GLY A 136 -15.41 -9.06 6.14
C GLY A 136 -14.37 -7.96 5.90
N VAL A 137 -13.89 -7.85 4.68
CA VAL A 137 -12.93 -6.77 4.28
C VAL A 137 -13.55 -5.39 4.48
N ALA A 138 -14.82 -5.19 4.10
CA ALA A 138 -15.49 -3.91 4.30
C ALA A 138 -15.56 -3.55 5.79
N ALA A 139 -15.89 -4.50 6.68
CA ALA A 139 -15.91 -4.28 8.12
C ALA A 139 -14.52 -3.92 8.66
N VAL A 140 -13.48 -4.64 8.26
CA VAL A 140 -12.08 -4.37 8.65
C VAL A 140 -11.66 -2.97 8.20
N LEU A 141 -11.97 -2.60 6.96
CA LEU A 141 -11.64 -1.28 6.43
C LEU A 141 -12.36 -0.16 7.19
N ILE A 142 -13.65 -0.34 7.51
CA ILE A 142 -14.42 0.65 8.30
C ILE A 142 -13.77 0.82 9.68
N ILE A 143 -13.48 -0.27 10.38
CA ILE A 143 -12.85 -0.24 11.71
C ILE A 143 -11.50 0.49 11.63
N GLY A 144 -10.66 0.16 10.66
CA GLY A 144 -9.37 0.79 10.47
C GLY A 144 -9.42 2.28 10.10
N GLN A 145 -10.53 2.76 9.54
CA GLN A 145 -10.70 4.20 9.27
C GLN A 145 -11.30 4.98 10.45
N LEU A 146 -11.96 4.31 11.39
CA LEU A 146 -12.56 4.98 12.54
C LEU A 146 -11.52 5.70 13.40
N SER A 147 -10.40 5.07 13.73
CA SER A 147 -9.31 5.68 14.51
C SER A 147 -8.77 6.93 13.82
N LYS A 148 -8.57 6.87 12.51
CA LYS A 148 -8.07 8.00 11.70
C LYS A 148 -9.08 9.16 11.64
N MET A 149 -10.37 8.84 11.50
CA MET A 149 -11.44 9.85 11.51
C MET A 149 -11.59 10.54 12.87
N LEU A 150 -11.43 9.79 13.96
CA LEU A 150 -11.50 10.31 15.33
C LEU A 150 -10.20 11.00 15.76
N GLY A 151 -9.09 10.73 15.08
CA GLY A 151 -7.77 11.27 15.44
C GLY A 151 -7.20 10.63 16.70
N VAL A 152 -7.63 9.41 17.05
CA VAL A 152 -7.13 8.66 18.21
C VAL A 152 -6.02 7.70 17.78
N SER A 153 -5.02 7.54 18.64
CA SER A 153 -3.91 6.60 18.44
C SER A 153 -4.35 5.20 18.86
N VAL A 154 -4.18 4.23 17.98
CA VAL A 154 -4.53 2.83 18.22
C VAL A 154 -3.33 1.97 17.87
N ASP A 155 -2.89 1.16 18.81
CA ASP A 155 -1.74 0.26 18.65
C ASP A 155 -2.16 -1.13 18.16
N ALA A 156 -3.42 -1.53 18.39
CA ALA A 156 -3.93 -2.81 17.97
C ALA A 156 -4.03 -2.93 16.44
N VAL A 157 -3.50 -4.02 15.90
CA VAL A 157 -3.50 -4.32 14.47
C VAL A 157 -4.74 -5.14 14.07
N ASP A 158 -5.20 -6.02 14.95
CA ASP A 158 -6.37 -6.86 14.70
C ASP A 158 -7.67 -6.07 14.82
N PRO A 159 -8.67 -6.30 13.94
CA PRO A 159 -9.88 -5.48 13.85
C PRO A 159 -10.69 -5.41 15.14
N ILE A 160 -10.85 -6.52 15.86
CA ILE A 160 -11.66 -6.55 17.08
C ILE A 160 -10.96 -5.82 18.24
N PRO A 161 -9.69 -6.10 18.59
CA PRO A 161 -8.92 -5.30 19.53
C PRO A 161 -8.88 -3.82 19.15
N GLN A 162 -8.67 -3.49 17.88
CA GLN A 162 -8.66 -2.13 17.35
C GLN A 162 -9.97 -1.40 17.62
N LEU A 163 -11.13 -2.05 17.37
CA LEU A 163 -12.43 -1.46 17.66
C LEU A 163 -12.63 -1.22 19.16
N VAL A 164 -12.21 -2.15 20.02
CA VAL A 164 -12.29 -2.00 21.47
C VAL A 164 -11.43 -0.84 21.95
N GLU A 165 -10.23 -0.69 21.39
CA GLU A 165 -9.31 0.40 21.74
C GLU A 165 -9.86 1.75 21.29
N VAL A 166 -10.39 1.86 20.06
CA VAL A 166 -11.09 3.07 19.58
C VAL A 166 -12.24 3.46 20.52
N ILE A 167 -13.03 2.48 20.99
CA ILE A 167 -14.15 2.76 21.92
C ILE A 167 -13.64 3.26 23.27
N ARG A 168 -12.53 2.74 23.78
CA ARG A 168 -11.93 3.17 25.04
C ARG A 168 -11.38 4.60 24.96
N GLU A 169 -10.83 4.95 23.80
CA GLU A 169 -10.18 6.24 23.59
C GLU A 169 -11.10 7.29 22.95
N LEU A 170 -12.42 7.05 22.89
CA LEU A 170 -13.39 8.04 22.40
C LEU A 170 -13.32 9.39 23.13
N GLY A 171 -12.87 9.38 24.40
CA GLY A 171 -12.68 10.61 25.20
C GLY A 171 -11.52 11.49 24.71
N GLU A 172 -10.58 10.93 23.96
CA GLU A 172 -9.41 11.63 23.42
C GLU A 172 -9.60 12.07 21.95
N THR A 173 -10.85 11.99 21.47
CA THR A 173 -11.18 12.36 20.08
C THR A 173 -10.76 13.79 19.76
N SER A 174 -9.96 13.94 18.71
CA SER A 174 -9.59 15.25 18.16
C SER A 174 -10.78 15.84 17.38
N VAL A 175 -11.41 16.87 17.96
CA VAL A 175 -12.56 17.56 17.35
C VAL A 175 -12.18 18.14 15.97
N THR A 176 -10.97 18.65 15.83
CA THR A 176 -10.46 19.20 14.55
C THR A 176 -10.33 18.11 13.51
N THR A 177 -9.72 16.96 13.86
CA THR A 177 -9.58 15.83 12.93
C THR A 177 -10.93 15.28 12.52
N LEU A 178 -11.85 15.12 13.49
CA LEU A 178 -13.21 14.67 13.22
C LEU A 178 -13.97 15.64 12.30
N ALA A 179 -13.87 16.95 12.54
CA ALA A 179 -14.52 17.95 11.69
C ALA A 179 -13.98 17.93 10.24
N VAL A 180 -12.68 17.79 10.07
CA VAL A 180 -12.05 17.64 8.75
C VAL A 180 -12.51 16.34 8.09
N GLY A 181 -12.52 15.22 8.81
CA GLY A 181 -12.95 13.91 8.31
C GLY A 181 -14.43 13.91 7.91
N LEU A 182 -15.32 14.43 8.77
CA LEU A 182 -16.75 14.54 8.45
C LEU A 182 -17.02 15.53 7.32
N GLY A 183 -16.28 16.64 7.26
CA GLY A 183 -16.35 17.59 6.15
C GLY A 183 -15.96 16.95 4.82
N ALA A 184 -14.85 16.20 4.80
CA ALA A 184 -14.41 15.46 3.61
C ALA A 184 -15.45 14.40 3.18
N LEU A 185 -16.00 13.65 4.12
CA LEU A 185 -17.06 12.67 3.86
C LEU A 185 -18.33 13.36 3.33
N GLY A 186 -18.72 14.48 3.91
CA GLY A 186 -19.85 15.29 3.44
C GLY A 186 -19.67 15.77 2.03
N VAL A 187 -18.49 16.28 1.67
CA VAL A 187 -18.17 16.68 0.29
C VAL A 187 -18.21 15.50 -0.67
N LEU A 188 -17.63 14.34 -0.28
CA LEU A 188 -17.70 13.11 -1.08
C LEU A 188 -19.13 12.69 -1.38
N LEU A 189 -19.98 12.66 -0.34
CA LEU A 189 -21.39 12.28 -0.50
C LEU A 189 -22.16 13.32 -1.31
N ALA A 190 -21.97 14.60 -1.04
CA ALA A 190 -22.61 15.67 -1.79
C ALA A 190 -22.25 15.60 -3.27
N LEU A 191 -20.99 15.47 -3.64
CA LEU A 191 -20.57 15.34 -5.02
C LEU A 191 -21.08 14.06 -5.68
N ARG A 192 -21.16 12.96 -4.93
CA ARG A 192 -21.73 11.69 -5.44
C ARG A 192 -23.19 11.85 -5.90
N PHE A 193 -23.98 12.63 -5.15
CA PHE A 193 -25.42 12.82 -5.44
C PHE A 193 -25.68 13.98 -6.38
N LEU A 194 -24.98 15.12 -6.22
CA LEU A 194 -25.22 16.32 -7.02
C LEU A 194 -24.45 16.33 -8.35
N ALA A 195 -23.27 15.74 -8.40
CA ALA A 195 -22.40 15.75 -9.56
C ALA A 195 -21.73 14.38 -9.81
N PRO A 196 -22.50 13.32 -10.15
CA PRO A 196 -21.98 11.94 -10.23
C PRO A 196 -20.91 11.75 -11.33
N ARG A 197 -20.76 12.69 -12.25
CA ARG A 197 -19.70 12.68 -13.27
C ARG A 197 -18.38 13.32 -12.79
N PHE A 198 -18.41 13.98 -11.64
CA PHE A 198 -17.23 14.67 -11.12
C PHE A 198 -16.36 13.72 -10.30
N PRO A 199 -15.01 13.76 -10.40
CA PRO A 199 -14.13 12.89 -9.64
C PRO A 199 -14.05 13.35 -8.16
N ALA A 200 -15.07 12.99 -7.37
CA ALA A 200 -15.25 13.45 -5.98
C ALA A 200 -14.01 13.21 -5.11
N ALA A 201 -13.37 12.04 -5.25
CA ALA A 201 -12.16 11.72 -4.50
C ALA A 201 -11.01 12.70 -4.80
N LEU A 202 -10.82 13.07 -6.07
CA LEU A 202 -9.80 14.03 -6.46
C LEU A 202 -10.07 15.41 -5.85
N VAL A 203 -11.33 15.86 -5.86
CA VAL A 203 -11.72 17.15 -5.27
C VAL A 203 -11.43 17.17 -3.77
N VAL A 204 -11.78 16.11 -3.06
CA VAL A 204 -11.53 16.00 -1.61
C VAL A 204 -10.04 15.97 -1.29
N VAL A 205 -9.23 15.23 -2.05
CA VAL A 205 -7.77 15.17 -1.84
C VAL A 205 -7.13 16.54 -2.12
N VAL A 206 -7.44 17.16 -3.27
CA VAL A 206 -6.90 18.48 -3.60
C VAL A 206 -7.40 19.54 -2.62
N GLY A 207 -8.69 19.53 -2.28
CA GLY A 207 -9.28 20.41 -1.28
C GLY A 207 -8.64 20.23 0.11
N GLY A 208 -8.37 19.00 0.53
CA GLY A 208 -7.68 18.67 1.76
C GLY A 208 -6.23 19.20 1.79
N ILE A 209 -5.49 19.08 0.69
CA ILE A 209 -4.13 19.64 0.57
C ILE A 209 -4.17 21.16 0.68
N VAL A 210 -5.07 21.83 -0.03
CA VAL A 210 -5.24 23.29 0.03
C VAL A 210 -5.65 23.73 1.42
N LEU A 211 -6.61 23.07 2.04
CA LEU A 211 -7.05 23.36 3.40
C LEU A 211 -5.92 23.19 4.41
N SER A 212 -5.17 22.08 4.29
CA SER A 212 -4.04 21.77 5.18
C SER A 212 -2.95 22.83 5.09
N SER A 213 -2.68 23.37 3.89
CA SER A 213 -1.69 24.41 3.70
C SER A 213 -2.18 25.82 4.11
N ALA A 214 -3.48 26.09 3.96
CA ALA A 214 -4.06 27.40 4.27
C ALA A 214 -4.29 27.62 5.77
N VAL A 215 -4.66 26.55 6.50
CA VAL A 215 -5.03 26.61 7.94
C VAL A 215 -3.92 26.01 8.82
N GLU A 216 -2.82 25.51 8.22
CA GLU A 216 -1.73 24.82 8.94
C GLU A 216 -2.28 23.75 9.92
N LEU A 217 -3.06 22.79 9.38
CA LEU A 217 -3.78 21.79 10.17
C LEU A 217 -2.88 21.00 11.14
N SER A 218 -1.58 20.91 10.85
CA SER A 218 -0.58 20.30 11.74
C SER A 218 -0.48 21.00 13.10
N GLN A 219 -0.66 22.32 13.13
CA GLN A 219 -0.65 23.09 14.39
C GLN A 219 -1.94 22.87 15.21
N HIS A 220 -2.98 22.37 14.58
CA HIS A 220 -4.27 22.08 15.22
C HIS A 220 -4.44 20.58 15.59
N GLY A 221 -3.31 19.84 15.65
CA GLY A 221 -3.31 18.43 16.07
C GLY A 221 -3.77 17.43 15.01
N VAL A 222 -3.93 17.86 13.76
CA VAL A 222 -4.24 16.94 12.65
C VAL A 222 -2.94 16.34 12.12
N ALA A 223 -2.87 15.01 12.07
CA ALA A 223 -1.72 14.33 11.50
C ALA A 223 -1.60 14.62 9.99
N VAL A 224 -0.44 15.11 9.57
CA VAL A 224 -0.13 15.38 8.16
C VAL A 224 1.02 14.50 7.70
N VAL A 225 1.02 14.17 6.42
CA VAL A 225 2.02 13.24 5.82
C VAL A 225 3.45 13.79 5.88
N GLY A 226 3.61 15.12 6.00
CA GLY A 226 4.94 15.76 6.05
C GLY A 226 5.66 15.76 4.71
N THR A 227 7.00 15.80 4.75
CA THR A 227 7.84 15.89 3.55
C THR A 227 8.06 14.52 2.92
N ILE A 228 7.63 14.34 1.69
CA ILE A 228 7.86 13.13 0.90
C ILE A 228 9.23 13.28 0.19
N PRO A 229 10.20 12.37 0.43
CA PRO A 229 11.47 12.39 -0.29
C PRO A 229 11.26 12.25 -1.79
N SER A 230 11.90 13.08 -2.59
CA SER A 230 11.89 12.99 -4.05
C SER A 230 12.84 11.90 -4.54
N GLY A 231 12.48 11.20 -5.61
CA GLY A 231 13.33 10.22 -6.29
C GLY A 231 12.57 8.96 -6.72
N LEU A 232 13.14 8.25 -7.67
CA LEU A 232 12.65 6.92 -8.07
C LEU A 232 13.25 5.84 -7.16
N PRO A 233 12.55 4.70 -6.98
CA PRO A 233 13.08 3.59 -6.21
C PRO A 233 14.37 3.08 -6.85
N SER A 234 15.40 2.88 -6.04
CA SER A 234 16.61 2.23 -6.53
C SER A 234 16.39 0.72 -6.55
N LEU A 235 16.51 0.12 -7.72
CA LEU A 235 16.46 -1.33 -7.86
C LEU A 235 17.70 -1.95 -7.21
N GLY A 236 17.53 -2.57 -6.05
CA GLY A 236 18.59 -3.27 -5.34
C GLY A 236 18.03 -4.51 -4.66
N LEU A 237 18.74 -5.65 -4.77
CA LEU A 237 18.35 -6.84 -4.02
C LEU A 237 18.52 -6.56 -2.51
N PRO A 238 17.53 -6.86 -1.69
CA PRO A 238 17.66 -6.74 -0.25
C PRO A 238 18.72 -7.76 0.25
N SER A 239 19.64 -7.28 1.05
CA SER A 239 20.66 -8.12 1.69
C SER A 239 20.21 -8.39 3.13
N THR A 240 19.56 -9.51 3.36
CA THR A 240 19.18 -10.02 4.69
C THR A 240 20.00 -11.26 5.03
N SER A 241 20.09 -11.60 6.32
CA SER A 241 20.74 -12.82 6.75
C SER A 241 19.94 -14.05 6.31
N ALA A 242 20.63 -15.19 6.13
CA ALA A 242 19.95 -16.44 5.81
C ALA A 242 18.99 -16.87 6.94
N ALA A 243 19.33 -16.57 8.19
CA ALA A 243 18.49 -16.87 9.35
C ALA A 243 17.18 -16.08 9.32
N ASP A 244 17.24 -14.75 9.11
CA ASP A 244 16.05 -13.91 9.01
C ASP A 244 15.17 -14.31 7.82
N THR A 245 15.79 -14.61 6.68
CA THR A 245 15.10 -15.10 5.49
C THR A 245 14.31 -16.37 5.77
N LEU A 246 14.92 -17.32 6.49
CA LEU A 246 14.26 -18.59 6.82
C LEU A 246 13.10 -18.39 7.82
N GLN A 247 13.24 -17.49 8.78
CA GLN A 247 12.17 -17.14 9.73
C GLN A 247 10.96 -16.50 9.03
N MET A 248 11.16 -15.83 7.90
CA MET A 248 10.09 -15.17 7.16
C MET A 248 9.34 -16.10 6.19
N VAL A 249 9.83 -17.32 5.94
CA VAL A 249 9.17 -18.27 5.01
C VAL A 249 7.72 -18.57 5.39
N PRO A 250 7.34 -18.88 6.64
CA PRO A 250 5.95 -19.12 7.00
C PRO A 250 5.05 -17.92 6.72
N ALA A 251 5.53 -16.71 7.02
CA ALA A 251 4.80 -15.47 6.74
C ALA A 251 4.64 -15.25 5.23
N ALA A 252 5.66 -15.56 4.42
CA ALA A 252 5.59 -15.46 2.98
C ALA A 252 4.55 -16.42 2.38
N VAL A 253 4.43 -17.64 2.90
CA VAL A 253 3.39 -18.59 2.49
C VAL A 253 2.00 -18.07 2.85
N GLY A 254 1.82 -17.54 4.07
CA GLY A 254 0.57 -16.93 4.50
C GLY A 254 0.17 -15.75 3.62
N LEU A 255 1.12 -14.85 3.34
CA LEU A 255 0.91 -13.70 2.44
C LEU A 255 0.60 -14.13 1.01
N PHE A 256 1.29 -15.15 0.49
CA PHE A 256 0.98 -15.72 -0.82
C PHE A 256 -0.47 -16.19 -0.89
N LEU A 257 -0.91 -17.01 0.07
CA LEU A 257 -2.28 -17.54 0.10
C LEU A 257 -3.32 -16.42 0.21
N LEU A 258 -3.09 -15.46 1.10
CA LEU A 258 -3.98 -14.32 1.29
C LEU A 258 -4.07 -13.47 0.02
N THR A 259 -2.93 -13.08 -0.54
CA THR A 259 -2.86 -12.25 -1.76
C THR A 259 -3.49 -12.97 -2.95
N PHE A 260 -3.24 -14.27 -3.09
CA PHE A 260 -3.83 -15.07 -4.17
C PHE A 260 -5.35 -15.16 -4.04
N ALA A 261 -5.84 -15.46 -2.84
CA ALA A 261 -7.28 -15.56 -2.59
C ALA A 261 -7.98 -14.23 -2.83
N ASP A 262 -7.47 -13.14 -2.27
CA ASP A 262 -8.03 -11.79 -2.42
C ASP A 262 -8.08 -11.35 -3.89
N ALA A 263 -6.95 -11.44 -4.57
CA ALA A 263 -6.83 -11.00 -5.95
C ALA A 263 -7.70 -11.81 -6.92
N ILE A 264 -7.75 -13.14 -6.77
CA ILE A 264 -8.56 -14.00 -7.62
C ILE A 264 -10.06 -13.82 -7.35
N LEU A 265 -10.47 -13.69 -6.08
CA LEU A 265 -11.86 -13.43 -5.73
C LEU A 265 -12.32 -12.08 -6.31
N THR A 266 -11.50 -11.05 -6.16
CA THR A 266 -11.76 -9.72 -6.70
C THR A 266 -11.82 -9.75 -8.23
N ALA A 267 -10.83 -10.34 -8.89
CA ALA A 267 -10.79 -10.46 -10.35
C ALA A 267 -12.00 -11.21 -10.91
N ARG A 268 -12.38 -12.35 -10.31
CA ARG A 268 -13.55 -13.13 -10.72
C ARG A 268 -14.88 -12.41 -10.47
N SER A 269 -14.98 -11.63 -9.39
CA SER A 269 -16.16 -10.82 -9.09
C SER A 269 -16.44 -9.80 -10.20
N TYR A 270 -15.40 -9.09 -10.63
CA TYR A 270 -15.52 -8.12 -11.72
C TYR A 270 -15.69 -8.78 -13.08
N ALA A 271 -14.97 -9.86 -13.36
CA ALA A 271 -15.09 -10.64 -14.59
C ALA A 271 -16.51 -11.13 -14.81
N GLY A 272 -17.16 -11.66 -13.75
CA GLY A 272 -18.55 -12.13 -13.81
C GLY A 272 -19.55 -11.02 -14.15
N LYS A 273 -19.30 -9.76 -13.73
CA LYS A 273 -20.15 -8.60 -14.06
C LYS A 273 -19.97 -8.12 -15.49
N HIS A 274 -18.80 -8.33 -16.08
CA HIS A 274 -18.45 -7.78 -17.40
C HIS A 274 -18.31 -8.85 -18.48
N GLY A 275 -18.65 -10.10 -18.20
CA GLY A 275 -18.53 -11.22 -19.15
C GLY A 275 -17.07 -11.50 -19.58
N GLN A 276 -16.11 -11.22 -18.71
CA GLN A 276 -14.69 -11.41 -18.98
C GLN A 276 -14.20 -12.72 -18.39
N HIS A 277 -13.08 -13.24 -18.93
CA HIS A 277 -12.41 -14.43 -18.42
C HIS A 277 -11.13 -14.03 -17.70
N VAL A 278 -10.88 -14.62 -16.54
CA VAL A 278 -9.66 -14.46 -15.74
C VAL A 278 -8.90 -15.78 -15.76
N ASP A 279 -7.65 -15.74 -16.20
CA ASP A 279 -6.74 -16.88 -16.17
C ASP A 279 -5.90 -16.82 -14.89
N ALA A 280 -6.29 -17.62 -13.88
CA ALA A 280 -5.59 -17.69 -12.60
C ALA A 280 -4.13 -18.13 -12.74
N ALA A 281 -3.80 -18.96 -13.74
CA ALA A 281 -2.44 -19.43 -13.97
C ALA A 281 -1.54 -18.30 -14.53
N GLN A 282 -2.08 -17.47 -15.41
CA GLN A 282 -1.37 -16.29 -15.91
C GLN A 282 -1.27 -15.21 -14.84
N ASP A 283 -2.33 -14.99 -14.05
CA ASP A 283 -2.32 -14.01 -12.95
C ASP A 283 -1.29 -14.36 -11.88
N MET A 284 -1.02 -15.66 -11.60
CA MET A 284 0.09 -16.05 -10.72
C MET A 284 1.45 -15.54 -11.23
N VAL A 285 1.69 -15.53 -12.53
CA VAL A 285 2.92 -14.96 -13.12
C VAL A 285 2.96 -13.45 -12.95
N ALA A 286 1.82 -12.80 -13.15
CA ALA A 286 1.71 -11.35 -12.97
C ALA A 286 1.92 -10.95 -11.49
N PHE A 287 1.37 -11.69 -10.53
CA PHE A 287 1.59 -11.46 -9.09
C PHE A 287 3.04 -11.76 -8.67
N ALA A 288 3.65 -12.81 -9.23
CA ALA A 288 5.08 -13.07 -9.00
C ALA A 288 5.95 -11.89 -9.45
N GLY A 289 5.71 -11.40 -10.66
CA GLY A 289 6.43 -10.24 -11.19
C GLY A 289 6.17 -8.96 -10.38
N ALA A 290 4.91 -8.70 -10.02
CA ALA A 290 4.52 -7.55 -9.21
C ALA A 290 5.19 -7.59 -7.83
N SER A 291 5.15 -8.75 -7.14
CA SER A 291 5.80 -8.93 -5.85
C SER A 291 7.33 -8.80 -5.93
N ALA A 292 7.94 -9.30 -7.01
CA ALA A 292 9.38 -9.20 -7.21
C ALA A 292 9.85 -7.74 -7.36
N VAL A 293 9.07 -6.87 -7.99
CA VAL A 293 9.42 -5.44 -8.14
C VAL A 293 8.97 -4.58 -6.94
N ALA A 294 8.08 -5.08 -6.09
CA ALA A 294 7.73 -4.42 -4.83
C ALA A 294 8.88 -4.46 -3.79
N GLY A 295 9.78 -5.45 -3.90
CA GLY A 295 10.89 -5.66 -2.98
C GLY A 295 12.10 -4.71 -3.09
N PRO A 296 12.38 -4.03 -4.23
CA PRO A 296 13.52 -3.14 -4.34
C PRO A 296 13.46 -1.96 -3.38
N GLN A 297 14.49 -1.80 -2.56
CA GLN A 297 14.57 -0.77 -1.54
C GLN A 297 15.47 0.40 -1.98
N PRO A 298 15.13 1.65 -1.63
CA PRO A 298 16.00 2.79 -1.91
C PRO A 298 17.34 2.62 -1.21
N LYS A 299 18.44 2.61 -1.95
CA LYS A 299 19.78 2.73 -1.35
C LYS A 299 19.81 4.01 -0.52
N ALA A 300 20.23 3.91 0.74
CA ALA A 300 20.45 5.07 1.59
C ALA A 300 21.26 6.11 0.82
N SER A 301 20.65 7.27 0.60
CA SER A 301 21.28 8.35 -0.17
C SER A 301 22.63 8.71 0.46
N ARG A 302 23.60 9.10 -0.37
CA ARG A 302 24.95 9.59 0.04
C ARG A 302 24.91 10.68 1.13
N SER A 303 23.75 11.27 1.40
CA SER A 303 23.54 12.28 2.44
C SER A 303 23.91 11.80 3.86
N ARG A 304 23.74 10.50 4.18
CA ARG A 304 24.19 9.94 5.48
C ARG A 304 25.70 9.83 5.59
N ARG A 305 26.42 9.60 4.48
CA ARG A 305 27.89 9.69 4.48
C ARG A 305 28.37 11.13 4.71
N ALA A 306 27.70 12.11 4.12
CA ALA A 306 27.97 13.52 4.37
C ALA A 306 27.62 13.96 5.80
N ALA A 307 26.50 13.49 6.36
CA ALA A 307 26.10 13.78 7.73
C ALA A 307 27.03 13.09 8.76
N ARG A 308 27.49 11.87 8.48
CA ARG A 308 28.47 11.17 9.33
C ARG A 308 29.85 11.82 9.23
N ALA A 309 30.26 12.26 8.03
CA ALA A 309 31.49 13.02 7.83
C ALA A 309 31.42 14.40 8.51
N ARG A 310 30.28 15.06 8.52
CA ARG A 310 30.08 16.30 9.27
C ARG A 310 30.12 16.09 10.78
N ARG A 311 29.52 15.03 11.31
CA ARG A 311 29.58 14.70 12.76
C ARG A 311 30.98 14.29 13.20
N SER A 312 31.76 13.58 12.39
CA SER A 312 33.16 13.26 12.70
C SER A 312 34.05 14.50 12.60
N ALA A 313 33.81 15.40 11.64
CA ALA A 313 34.54 16.66 11.53
C ALA A 313 34.25 17.62 12.71
N THR A 314 32.98 17.67 13.19
CA THR A 314 32.63 18.49 14.38
C THR A 314 33.18 17.88 15.67
N ALA A 315 33.22 16.54 15.79
CA ALA A 315 33.79 15.86 16.93
C ALA A 315 35.33 16.04 17.02
N SER A 316 36.02 16.08 15.89
CA SER A 316 37.47 16.35 15.85
C SER A 316 37.83 17.83 16.08
N ALA A 317 36.89 18.75 15.80
CA ALA A 317 37.09 20.17 16.07
C ALA A 317 36.91 20.57 17.55
N PHE A 318 36.24 19.71 18.35
CA PHE A 318 35.99 19.91 19.77
C PHE A 318 36.87 19.03 20.69
N ALA A 319 37.90 18.36 20.18
CA ALA A 319 38.86 17.68 20.99
C ALA A 319 39.73 18.70 21.77
N PRO A 320 39.77 18.69 23.11
CA PRO A 320 40.58 19.63 23.87
C PRO A 320 42.06 19.40 23.56
N ARG A 321 42.75 20.45 23.11
CA ARG A 321 44.20 20.49 23.05
C ARG A 321 44.73 20.51 24.50
N SER A 322 44.88 19.32 25.09
CA SER A 322 45.59 19.19 26.34
C SER A 322 47.06 18.84 26.06
N ALA A 323 47.94 19.69 26.57
CA ALA A 323 49.32 19.51 26.95
C ALA A 323 50.35 19.34 25.81
N ARG A 324 51.06 20.38 25.57
CA ARG A 324 52.54 20.37 25.56
C ARG A 324 53.04 21.42 26.55
#